data_cbd727c650bc960fa661fbe9e40e6190
#
_entry.id   cbd727c650bc960fa661fbe9e40e6190
#
_cell.length_a   1.000
_cell.length_b   1.000
_cell.length_c   1.000
_cell.angle_alpha   90.00
_cell.angle_beta   90.00
_cell.angle_gamma   90.00
#
_symmetry.space_group_name_H-M   'P 1'
#
loop_
_entity.id
_entity.type
_entity.pdbx_description
1 polymer ?
#
loop_
_entity_poly.entity_id
_entity_poly.type
_entity_poly.pdbx_seq_one_letter_code
_entity_poly.pdbx_strand_id
1 'polypeptide(L)'
;MAQLYIPTPQTKENAKAMLNWVCHQNLSDACIHCPDCGSISFCTDRYLAQIEIDEDIVSLYMEERATGEQVFFLHFQAVDLEDSIEKVKVFLYRLYHDEDQDENGELPDLHHPIEMLICCTSGITSAMYARLITRKLGSDLVHADAKSVFSLTDEDDQYDLILLAPQVHYMFEDINSRFPGKVHRIDTMDFATDRISGTLNQLPTLSDSTLVC
;
A
#
# COMPACT_ATOMS: atom_id res chain seq x y z
N MET A 1 5.49 20.03 11.20
CA MET A 1 4.38 19.64 12.09
C MET A 1 3.70 18.49 11.42
N ALA A 2 3.67 17.29 12.04
CA ALA A 2 2.93 16.18 11.48
C ALA A 2 1.47 16.60 11.33
N GLN A 3 0.94 16.55 10.12
CA GLN A 3 -0.46 16.82 9.88
C GLN A 3 -1.21 15.61 10.45
N LEU A 4 -1.77 15.80 11.65
CA LEU A 4 -2.62 14.82 12.28
C LEU A 4 -3.78 14.50 11.33
N TYR A 5 -4.09 13.22 11.17
CA TYR A 5 -5.33 12.76 10.55
C TYR A 5 -6.52 13.44 11.25
N ILE A 6 -7.08 14.45 10.61
CA ILE A 6 -8.28 15.10 11.13
C ILE A 6 -9.46 14.52 10.34
N PRO A 7 -10.33 13.72 11.00
CA PRO A 7 -11.52 13.21 10.37
C PRO A 7 -12.39 14.35 9.86
N THR A 8 -12.83 14.25 8.63
CA THR A 8 -13.79 15.18 8.04
C THR A 8 -15.14 14.48 7.85
N PRO A 9 -16.25 15.23 7.72
CA PRO A 9 -17.53 14.62 7.36
C PRO A 9 -17.43 13.75 6.10
N GLN A 10 -16.69 14.20 5.08
CA GLN A 10 -16.54 13.48 3.82
C GLN A 10 -15.74 12.18 3.99
N THR A 11 -14.65 12.18 4.75
CA THR A 11 -13.85 10.95 4.94
C THR A 11 -14.61 9.91 5.76
N LYS A 12 -15.42 10.34 6.74
CA LYS A 12 -16.33 9.45 7.48
C LYS A 12 -17.44 8.87 6.61
N GLU A 13 -18.00 9.67 5.69
CA GLU A 13 -18.99 9.20 4.71
C GLU A 13 -18.35 8.19 3.74
N ASN A 14 -17.14 8.45 3.26
CA ASN A 14 -16.41 7.52 2.38
C ASN A 14 -16.16 6.18 3.08
N ALA A 15 -15.72 6.17 4.33
CA ALA A 15 -15.51 4.95 5.10
C ALA A 15 -16.79 4.13 5.25
N LYS A 16 -17.90 4.78 5.58
CA LYS A 16 -19.23 4.13 5.67
C LYS A 16 -19.71 3.62 4.31
N ALA A 17 -19.54 4.41 3.25
CA ALA A 17 -19.95 4.02 1.89
C ALA A 17 -19.15 2.82 1.41
N MET A 18 -17.84 2.77 1.70
CA MET A 18 -16.98 1.64 1.41
C MET A 18 -17.45 0.37 2.16
N LEU A 19 -17.73 0.47 3.47
CA LEU A 19 -18.23 -0.67 4.25
C LEU A 19 -19.57 -1.17 3.72
N ASN A 20 -20.46 -0.25 3.39
CA ASN A 20 -21.75 -0.57 2.78
C ASN A 20 -21.58 -1.26 1.42
N TRP A 21 -20.62 -0.81 0.61
CA TRP A 21 -20.26 -1.49 -0.63
C TRP A 21 -19.83 -2.94 -0.38
N VAL A 22 -18.99 -3.21 0.62
CA VAL A 22 -18.57 -4.57 1.02
C VAL A 22 -19.77 -5.44 1.38
N CYS A 23 -20.69 -4.91 2.20
CA CYS A 23 -21.90 -5.64 2.63
C CYS A 23 -22.82 -6.02 1.45
N HIS A 24 -22.76 -5.31 0.33
CA HIS A 24 -23.53 -5.63 -0.87
C HIS A 24 -22.83 -6.57 -1.84
N GLN A 25 -21.56 -6.93 -1.57
CA GLN A 25 -20.90 -7.99 -2.32
C GLN A 25 -21.46 -9.34 -1.89
N ASN A 26 -21.68 -10.23 -2.84
CA ASN A 26 -22.15 -11.59 -2.55
C ASN A 26 -20.96 -12.45 -2.08
N LEU A 27 -20.48 -12.20 -0.87
CA LEU A 27 -19.32 -12.85 -0.29
C LEU A 27 -19.75 -14.14 0.42
N SER A 28 -19.28 -15.30 -0.04
CA SER A 28 -19.39 -16.55 0.69
C SER A 28 -18.49 -16.48 1.92
N ASP A 29 -18.90 -17.09 3.02
CA ASP A 29 -18.12 -17.24 4.26
C ASP A 29 -17.89 -15.96 5.08
N ALA A 30 -18.55 -14.87 4.73
CA ALA A 30 -18.53 -13.67 5.56
C ALA A 30 -19.46 -13.87 6.78
N CYS A 31 -18.88 -13.94 7.97
CA CYS A 31 -19.62 -13.70 9.20
C CYS A 31 -19.81 -12.18 9.32
N ILE A 32 -20.85 -11.64 8.73
CA ILE A 32 -21.14 -10.21 8.83
C ILE A 32 -21.53 -9.93 10.29
N HIS A 33 -20.60 -9.40 11.05
CA HIS A 33 -20.90 -8.76 12.32
C HIS A 33 -21.29 -7.32 12.02
N CYS A 34 -22.59 -7.08 12.16
CA CYS A 34 -23.28 -5.79 12.27
C CYS A 34 -22.62 -4.58 11.56
N PRO A 35 -23.22 -4.05 10.48
CA PRO A 35 -22.80 -2.80 9.85
C PRO A 35 -22.75 -1.61 10.83
N ASP A 36 -23.56 -1.66 11.89
CA ASP A 36 -23.62 -0.61 12.93
C ASP A 36 -22.40 -0.61 13.86
N CYS A 37 -21.56 -1.67 13.84
CA CYS A 37 -20.38 -1.79 14.68
C CYS A 37 -19.09 -1.33 14.01
N GLY A 38 -19.13 -0.94 12.73
CA GLY A 38 -17.93 -0.50 11.99
C GLY A 38 -16.95 -1.61 11.64
N SER A 39 -17.37 -2.90 11.71
CA SER A 39 -16.47 -4.01 11.39
C SER A 39 -17.16 -5.16 10.66
N ILE A 40 -16.43 -5.83 9.79
CA ILE A 40 -16.81 -7.06 9.11
C ILE A 40 -15.73 -8.10 9.33
N SER A 41 -16.12 -9.28 9.79
CA SER A 41 -15.19 -10.41 9.96
C SER A 41 -15.48 -11.49 8.93
N PHE A 42 -14.43 -12.14 8.47
CA PHE A 42 -14.44 -13.24 7.51
C PHE A 42 -13.75 -14.45 8.13
N CYS A 43 -14.31 -15.63 7.89
CA CYS A 43 -13.73 -16.87 8.36
C CYS A 43 -13.77 -17.87 7.20
N THR A 44 -12.65 -18.06 6.53
CA THR A 44 -12.46 -19.10 5.52
C THR A 44 -11.79 -20.32 6.13
N ASP A 45 -11.58 -21.38 5.36
CA ASP A 45 -10.84 -22.55 5.85
C ASP A 45 -9.39 -22.20 6.23
N ARG A 46 -8.78 -21.25 5.51
CA ARG A 46 -7.37 -20.86 5.68
C ARG A 46 -7.18 -19.61 6.54
N TYR A 47 -8.06 -18.61 6.42
CA TYR A 47 -7.84 -17.28 6.99
C TYR A 47 -8.92 -16.85 7.97
N LEU A 48 -8.50 -16.12 9.00
CA LEU A 48 -9.34 -15.18 9.74
C LEU A 48 -9.01 -13.78 9.28
N ALA A 49 -10.02 -13.02 8.87
CA ALA A 49 -9.79 -11.69 8.33
C ALA A 49 -10.83 -10.69 8.84
N GLN A 50 -10.45 -9.42 8.88
CA GLN A 50 -11.29 -8.36 9.41
C GLN A 50 -11.10 -7.05 8.62
N ILE A 51 -12.21 -6.38 8.36
CA ILE A 51 -12.27 -4.97 7.99
C ILE A 51 -12.81 -4.23 9.20
N GLU A 52 -12.08 -3.25 9.69
CA GLU A 52 -12.47 -2.41 10.81
C GLU A 52 -12.41 -0.94 10.44
N ILE A 53 -13.39 -0.16 10.90
CA ILE A 53 -13.44 1.29 10.71
C ILE A 53 -13.51 1.95 12.08
N ASP A 54 -12.52 2.79 12.36
CA ASP A 54 -12.54 3.73 13.48
C ASP A 54 -12.63 5.15 12.91
N GLU A 55 -13.79 5.78 13.05
CA GLU A 55 -14.17 7.05 12.43
C GLU A 55 -14.07 7.03 10.90
N ASP A 56 -12.90 7.35 10.34
CA ASP A 56 -12.59 7.36 8.90
C ASP A 56 -11.31 6.60 8.57
N ILE A 57 -10.73 5.96 9.58
CA ILE A 57 -9.57 5.08 9.43
C ILE A 57 -10.06 3.66 9.18
N VAL A 58 -9.54 3.06 8.13
CA VAL A 58 -9.82 1.68 7.72
C VAL A 58 -8.62 0.82 8.03
N SER A 59 -8.85 -0.29 8.72
CA SER A 59 -7.86 -1.33 8.96
C SER A 59 -8.31 -2.62 8.28
N LEU A 60 -7.47 -3.16 7.43
CA LEU A 60 -7.62 -4.47 6.78
C LEU A 60 -6.59 -5.41 7.38
N TYR A 61 -7.06 -6.46 8.00
CA TYR A 61 -6.22 -7.44 8.69
C TYR A 61 -6.58 -8.87 8.27
N MET A 62 -5.56 -9.72 8.10
CA MET A 62 -5.75 -11.14 7.83
C MET A 62 -4.64 -11.94 8.48
N GLU A 63 -5.02 -13.05 9.13
CA GLU A 63 -4.09 -14.02 9.70
C GLU A 63 -4.38 -15.43 9.17
N GLU A 64 -3.36 -16.24 9.05
CA GLU A 64 -3.49 -17.64 8.70
C GLU A 64 -3.90 -18.44 9.95
N ARG A 65 -5.01 -19.19 9.84
CA ARG A 65 -5.61 -19.92 10.98
C ARG A 65 -4.69 -21.01 11.54
N ALA A 66 -3.88 -21.63 10.70
CA ALA A 66 -3.01 -22.72 11.10
C ALA A 66 -1.82 -22.26 11.95
N THR A 67 -1.28 -21.10 11.64
CA THR A 67 -0.05 -20.56 12.24
C THR A 67 -0.31 -19.39 13.19
N GLY A 68 -1.42 -18.66 13.00
CA GLY A 68 -1.69 -17.37 13.65
C GLY A 68 -0.81 -16.24 13.11
N GLU A 69 -0.14 -16.47 11.99
CA GLU A 69 0.73 -15.47 11.37
C GLU A 69 -0.10 -14.42 10.61
N GLN A 70 0.24 -13.15 10.81
CA GLN A 70 -0.33 -12.06 10.02
C GLN A 70 0.19 -12.13 8.58
N VAL A 71 -0.71 -12.31 7.62
CA VAL A 71 -0.37 -12.47 6.20
C VAL A 71 -0.81 -11.30 5.34
N PHE A 72 -1.59 -10.38 5.91
CA PHE A 72 -2.01 -9.14 5.23
C PHE A 72 -2.30 -8.07 6.28
N PHE A 73 -1.76 -6.87 6.08
CA PHE A 73 -2.11 -5.71 6.89
C PHE A 73 -2.06 -4.43 6.07
N LEU A 74 -3.15 -3.68 6.08
CA LEU A 74 -3.21 -2.35 5.49
C LEU A 74 -4.06 -1.42 6.35
N HIS A 75 -3.55 -0.21 6.60
CA HIS A 75 -4.20 0.80 7.42
C HIS A 75 -4.16 2.14 6.69
N PHE A 76 -5.31 2.76 6.44
CA PHE A 76 -5.40 3.99 5.67
C PHE A 76 -6.62 4.82 6.07
N GLN A 77 -6.58 6.13 5.77
CA GLN A 77 -7.73 7.02 5.88
C GLN A 77 -8.56 6.96 4.59
N ALA A 78 -9.89 6.91 4.70
CA ALA A 78 -10.82 6.86 3.58
C ALA A 78 -11.01 8.24 2.91
N VAL A 79 -9.91 8.83 2.41
CA VAL A 79 -9.90 10.15 1.79
C VAL A 79 -10.67 10.14 0.48
N ASP A 80 -10.48 9.12 -0.33
CA ASP A 80 -11.15 8.91 -1.61
C ASP A 80 -11.89 7.56 -1.58
N LEU A 81 -13.15 7.55 -2.01
CA LEU A 81 -14.00 6.36 -1.95
C LEU A 81 -13.56 5.29 -2.95
N GLU A 82 -13.23 5.68 -4.19
CA GLU A 82 -12.83 4.75 -5.24
C GLU A 82 -11.50 4.08 -4.89
N ASP A 83 -10.52 4.86 -4.49
CA ASP A 83 -9.23 4.38 -4.00
C ASP A 83 -9.38 3.45 -2.77
N SER A 84 -10.30 3.78 -1.85
CA SER A 84 -10.60 2.93 -0.69
C SER A 84 -11.21 1.58 -1.09
N ILE A 85 -12.13 1.58 -2.06
CA ILE A 85 -12.75 0.37 -2.60
C ILE A 85 -11.70 -0.51 -3.31
N GLU A 86 -10.79 0.07 -4.08
CA GLU A 86 -9.72 -0.68 -4.75
C GLU A 86 -8.82 -1.41 -3.74
N LYS A 87 -8.46 -0.76 -2.63
CA LYS A 87 -7.70 -1.42 -1.55
C LYS A 87 -8.45 -2.60 -0.93
N VAL A 88 -9.75 -2.44 -0.70
CA VAL A 88 -10.59 -3.53 -0.19
C VAL A 88 -10.74 -4.66 -1.21
N LYS A 89 -10.82 -4.37 -2.51
CA LYS A 89 -10.80 -5.40 -3.56
C LYS A 89 -9.52 -6.24 -3.52
N VAL A 90 -8.36 -5.60 -3.35
CA VAL A 90 -7.07 -6.31 -3.18
C VAL A 90 -7.10 -7.24 -1.97
N PHE A 91 -7.63 -6.77 -0.83
CA PHE A 91 -7.80 -7.58 0.38
C PHE A 91 -8.75 -8.78 0.15
N LEU A 92 -9.93 -8.54 -0.44
CA LEU A 92 -10.89 -9.60 -0.75
C LEU A 92 -10.33 -10.59 -1.78
N TYR A 93 -9.59 -10.11 -2.77
CA TYR A 93 -8.92 -10.97 -3.73
C TYR A 93 -7.96 -11.93 -3.00
N ARG A 94 -7.09 -11.42 -2.11
CA ARG A 94 -6.18 -12.25 -1.31
C ARG A 94 -6.91 -13.24 -0.40
N LEU A 95 -8.07 -12.85 0.15
CA LEU A 95 -8.87 -13.70 1.04
C LEU A 95 -9.42 -14.95 0.32
N TYR A 96 -9.82 -14.81 -0.94
CA TYR A 96 -10.48 -15.87 -1.71
C TYR A 96 -9.60 -16.57 -2.74
N HIS A 97 -8.39 -16.07 -3.00
CA HIS A 97 -7.46 -16.64 -3.95
C HIS A 97 -6.14 -16.98 -3.27
N ASP A 98 -5.82 -18.27 -3.26
CA ASP A 98 -4.54 -18.79 -2.75
C ASP A 98 -3.42 -18.58 -3.78
N GLU A 99 -3.09 -17.36 -4.08
CA GLU A 99 -1.88 -17.09 -4.85
C GLU A 99 -0.69 -17.03 -3.88
N ASP A 100 -0.09 -18.19 -3.65
CA ASP A 100 1.34 -18.25 -3.37
C ASP A 100 2.07 -17.88 -4.68
N GLN A 101 1.95 -16.61 -5.10
CA GLN A 101 2.77 -16.13 -6.20
C GLN A 101 4.21 -16.19 -5.70
N ASP A 102 4.96 -17.06 -6.35
CA ASP A 102 6.38 -17.25 -6.14
C ASP A 102 7.06 -15.89 -5.99
N GLU A 103 7.81 -15.72 -4.90
CA GLU A 103 8.72 -14.57 -4.68
C GLU A 103 9.85 -14.50 -5.73
N ASN A 104 9.78 -15.35 -6.75
CA ASN A 104 10.75 -15.52 -7.83
C ASN A 104 10.52 -14.59 -9.03
N GLY A 105 9.94 -13.40 -8.81
CA GLY A 105 10.05 -12.34 -9.81
C GLY A 105 11.54 -12.10 -10.08
N GLU A 106 11.97 -12.20 -11.35
CA GLU A 106 13.32 -11.81 -11.72
C GLU A 106 13.55 -10.37 -11.22
N LEU A 107 14.56 -10.21 -10.35
CA LEU A 107 14.95 -8.88 -9.89
C LEU A 107 15.43 -8.08 -11.11
N PRO A 108 15.09 -6.80 -11.21
CA PRO A 108 15.57 -5.96 -12.30
C PRO A 108 17.10 -5.96 -12.33
N ASP A 109 17.66 -6.07 -13.52
CA ASP A 109 19.12 -5.95 -13.72
C ASP A 109 19.53 -4.49 -13.55
N LEU A 110 19.89 -4.14 -12.32
CA LEU A 110 20.29 -2.78 -11.95
C LEU A 110 21.78 -2.61 -12.28
N HIS A 111 22.10 -1.78 -13.27
CA HIS A 111 23.47 -1.52 -13.70
C HIS A 111 24.20 -0.47 -12.83
N HIS A 112 23.50 0.25 -11.96
CA HIS A 112 24.04 1.24 -11.03
C HIS A 112 23.16 1.34 -9.78
N PRO A 113 23.70 1.80 -8.64
CA PRO A 113 22.91 2.06 -7.45
C PRO A 113 21.79 3.05 -7.70
N ILE A 114 20.63 2.81 -7.08
CA ILE A 114 19.42 3.64 -7.21
C ILE A 114 19.11 4.26 -5.86
N GLU A 115 18.87 5.57 -5.86
CA GLU A 115 18.39 6.32 -4.72
C GLU A 115 16.86 6.37 -4.74
N MET A 116 16.21 5.72 -3.78
CA MET A 116 14.74 5.65 -3.67
C MET A 116 14.24 6.41 -2.45
N LEU A 117 13.14 7.14 -2.62
CA LEU A 117 12.40 7.73 -1.51
C LEU A 117 11.02 7.09 -1.39
N ILE A 118 10.72 6.49 -0.24
CA ILE A 118 9.43 5.85 0.02
C ILE A 118 8.59 6.73 0.91
N CYS A 119 7.39 7.10 0.45
CA CYS A 119 6.52 8.05 1.11
C CYS A 119 5.21 7.41 1.60
N CYS A 120 4.87 7.66 2.86
CA CYS A 120 3.54 7.42 3.42
C CYS A 120 3.10 8.64 4.23
N THR A 121 2.02 8.56 4.97
CA THR A 121 1.51 9.69 5.77
C THR A 121 2.47 10.14 6.87
N SER A 122 3.08 9.20 7.60
CA SER A 122 3.92 9.48 8.77
C SER A 122 5.42 9.21 8.57
N GLY A 123 5.78 8.45 7.53
CA GLY A 123 7.15 7.96 7.32
C GLY A 123 7.48 6.66 8.06
N ILE A 124 6.62 6.18 8.98
CA ILE A 124 6.94 5.00 9.81
C ILE A 124 6.82 3.70 9.00
N THR A 125 5.66 3.46 8.39
CA THR A 125 5.45 2.25 7.56
C THR A 125 6.33 2.25 6.32
N SER A 126 6.59 3.40 5.71
CA SER A 126 7.53 3.52 4.60
C SER A 126 8.96 3.18 5.01
N ALA A 127 9.38 3.48 6.25
CA ALA A 127 10.70 3.08 6.74
C ALA A 127 10.84 1.55 6.88
N MET A 128 9.76 0.85 7.21
CA MET A 128 9.76 -0.62 7.24
C MET A 128 9.89 -1.17 5.81
N TYR A 129 9.12 -0.63 4.87
CA TYR A 129 9.15 -1.05 3.48
C TYR A 129 10.49 -0.71 2.79
N ALA A 130 11.11 0.44 3.10
CA ALA A 130 12.45 0.80 2.65
C ALA A 130 13.50 -0.24 3.08
N ARG A 131 13.44 -0.66 4.34
CA ARG A 131 14.33 -1.73 4.85
C ARG A 131 14.07 -3.07 4.15
N LEU A 132 12.82 -3.38 3.84
CA LEU A 132 12.46 -4.59 3.10
C LEU A 132 13.08 -4.57 1.70
N ILE A 133 12.92 -3.49 0.94
CA ILE A 133 13.51 -3.31 -0.39
C ILE A 133 15.04 -3.44 -0.32
N THR A 134 15.70 -2.67 0.55
CA THR A 134 17.15 -2.71 0.70
C THR A 134 17.66 -4.11 1.05
N ARG A 135 16.95 -4.83 1.94
CA ARG A 135 17.31 -6.20 2.32
C ARG A 135 17.17 -7.20 1.16
N LYS A 136 16.12 -7.06 0.33
CA LYS A 136 15.84 -7.98 -0.78
C LYS A 136 16.71 -7.70 -2.01
N LEU A 137 16.99 -6.44 -2.32
CA LEU A 137 17.78 -6.05 -3.49
C LEU A 137 19.29 -5.91 -3.20
N GLY A 138 19.66 -5.68 -1.95
CA GLY A 138 21.03 -5.42 -1.52
C GLY A 138 21.37 -3.94 -1.40
N SER A 139 22.07 -3.57 -0.35
CA SER A 139 22.48 -2.18 -0.07
C SER A 139 23.47 -1.59 -1.08
N ASP A 140 24.14 -2.44 -1.86
CA ASP A 140 25.06 -2.01 -2.89
C ASP A 140 24.32 -1.58 -4.18
N LEU A 141 23.06 -1.98 -4.33
CA LEU A 141 22.22 -1.72 -5.51
C LEU A 141 21.12 -0.70 -5.24
N VAL A 142 20.65 -0.58 -3.99
CA VAL A 142 19.54 0.30 -3.65
C VAL A 142 19.76 0.99 -2.32
N HIS A 143 19.69 2.31 -2.35
CA HIS A 143 19.54 3.15 -1.16
C HIS A 143 18.08 3.60 -1.05
N ALA A 144 17.38 3.12 -0.03
CA ALA A 144 15.97 3.45 0.17
C ALA A 144 15.76 4.23 1.47
N ASP A 145 15.38 5.48 1.33
CA ASP A 145 14.98 6.37 2.41
C ASP A 145 13.46 6.42 2.59
N ALA A 146 13.01 6.91 3.73
CA ALA A 146 11.59 7.03 4.04
C ALA A 146 11.25 8.41 4.59
N LYS A 147 10.13 8.97 4.11
CA LYS A 147 9.68 10.30 4.49
C LYS A 147 8.15 10.38 4.57
N SER A 148 7.64 11.31 5.35
CA SER A 148 6.23 11.68 5.24
C SER A 148 5.99 12.41 3.92
N VAL A 149 4.94 12.06 3.20
CA VAL A 149 4.56 12.73 1.95
C VAL A 149 4.32 14.24 2.15
N PHE A 150 3.86 14.64 3.33
CA PHE A 150 3.63 16.05 3.69
C PHE A 150 4.90 16.84 3.97
N SER A 151 6.05 16.19 4.07
CA SER A 151 7.35 16.83 4.27
C SER A 151 8.23 16.83 3.03
N LEU A 152 7.67 16.47 1.87
CA LEU A 152 8.37 16.55 0.59
C LEU A 152 8.71 18.00 0.23
N THR A 153 9.95 18.22 -0.20
CA THR A 153 10.49 19.50 -0.65
C THR A 153 11.11 19.34 -2.04
N ASP A 154 11.47 20.44 -2.68
CA ASP A 154 12.11 20.38 -4.00
C ASP A 154 13.52 19.75 -3.93
N GLU A 155 14.13 19.67 -2.75
CA GLU A 155 15.40 18.96 -2.53
C GLU A 155 15.27 17.44 -2.74
N ASP A 156 14.05 16.89 -2.63
CA ASP A 156 13.78 15.47 -2.84
C ASP A 156 13.85 15.07 -4.33
N ASP A 157 14.03 16.02 -5.25
CA ASP A 157 14.32 15.73 -6.67
C ASP A 157 15.67 15.03 -6.89
N GLN A 158 16.52 14.98 -5.87
CA GLN A 158 17.77 14.20 -5.90
C GLN A 158 17.55 12.68 -6.01
N TYR A 159 16.40 12.15 -5.58
CA TYR A 159 16.08 10.73 -5.68
C TYR A 159 15.75 10.35 -7.13
N ASP A 160 16.17 9.13 -7.52
CA ASP A 160 15.84 8.57 -8.83
C ASP A 160 14.38 8.15 -8.90
N LEU A 161 13.85 7.61 -7.79
CA LEU A 161 12.47 7.15 -7.66
C LEU A 161 11.83 7.64 -6.36
N ILE A 162 10.55 8.03 -6.46
CA ILE A 162 9.68 8.36 -5.33
C ILE A 162 8.51 7.38 -5.33
N LEU A 163 8.49 6.47 -4.36
CA LEU A 163 7.48 5.43 -4.24
C LEU A 163 6.41 5.85 -3.23
N LEU A 164 5.16 5.90 -3.66
CA LEU A 164 4.02 6.24 -2.81
C LEU A 164 3.38 4.98 -2.24
N ALA A 165 3.36 4.88 -0.91
CA ALA A 165 2.63 3.81 -0.23
C ALA A 165 1.12 3.91 -0.48
N PRO A 166 0.35 2.80 -0.38
CA PRO A 166 -1.08 2.79 -0.67
C PRO A 166 -1.92 3.83 0.08
N GLN A 167 -1.48 4.21 1.29
CA GLN A 167 -2.17 5.21 2.11
C GLN A 167 -2.22 6.61 1.48
N VAL A 168 -1.34 6.89 0.52
CA VAL A 168 -1.18 8.21 -0.11
C VAL A 168 -1.30 8.18 -1.63
N HIS A 169 -1.85 7.11 -2.21
CA HIS A 169 -2.07 6.98 -3.66
C HIS A 169 -2.95 8.11 -4.21
N TYR A 170 -3.89 8.62 -3.42
CA TYR A 170 -4.75 9.75 -3.80
C TYR A 170 -3.97 11.06 -4.08
N MET A 171 -2.71 11.15 -3.62
CA MET A 171 -1.83 12.31 -3.85
C MET A 171 -0.96 12.15 -5.10
N PHE A 172 -1.09 11.05 -5.84
CA PHE A 172 -0.19 10.73 -6.96
C PHE A 172 -0.07 11.86 -7.98
N GLU A 173 -1.19 12.41 -8.44
CA GLU A 173 -1.19 13.46 -9.48
C GLU A 173 -0.48 14.72 -9.01
N ASP A 174 -0.72 15.14 -7.77
CA ASP A 174 -0.10 16.33 -7.18
C ASP A 174 1.41 16.16 -7.07
N ILE A 175 1.86 14.99 -6.57
CA ILE A 175 3.28 14.72 -6.37
C ILE A 175 3.99 14.50 -7.70
N ASN A 176 3.37 13.78 -8.64
CA ASN A 176 3.93 13.55 -9.97
C ASN A 176 4.07 14.85 -10.76
N SER A 177 3.22 15.85 -10.53
CA SER A 177 3.37 17.17 -11.14
C SER A 177 4.60 17.93 -10.64
N ARG A 178 5.07 17.64 -9.42
CA ARG A 178 6.28 18.23 -8.81
C ARG A 178 7.56 17.47 -9.19
N PHE A 179 7.47 16.16 -9.34
CA PHE A 179 8.58 15.25 -9.64
C PHE A 179 8.27 14.38 -10.86
N PRO A 180 8.14 14.99 -12.06
CA PRO A 180 7.64 14.29 -13.22
C PRO A 180 8.54 13.13 -13.66
N GLY A 181 7.91 11.97 -13.87
CA GLY A 181 8.58 10.75 -14.33
C GLY A 181 9.31 9.95 -13.24
N LYS A 182 9.36 10.45 -12.00
CA LYS A 182 10.02 9.76 -10.87
C LYS A 182 9.05 9.12 -9.90
N VAL A 183 7.76 9.50 -9.95
CA VAL A 183 6.75 9.07 -8.96
C VAL A 183 6.06 7.80 -9.42
N HIS A 184 6.05 6.78 -8.56
CA HIS A 184 5.36 5.53 -8.79
C HIS A 184 4.56 5.12 -7.56
N ARG A 185 3.52 4.32 -7.77
CA ARG A 185 2.73 3.73 -6.68
C ARG A 185 3.31 2.40 -6.28
N ILE A 186 3.46 2.15 -4.99
CA ILE A 186 3.76 0.81 -4.50
C ILE A 186 2.53 -0.07 -4.74
N ASP A 187 2.73 -1.26 -5.27
CA ASP A 187 1.64 -2.22 -5.40
C ASP A 187 1.00 -2.49 -4.03
N THR A 188 -0.33 -2.45 -3.97
CA THR A 188 -1.07 -2.56 -2.70
C THR A 188 -0.92 -3.93 -2.06
N MET A 189 -0.90 -5.00 -2.87
CA MET A 189 -0.68 -6.36 -2.39
C MET A 189 0.74 -6.51 -1.83
N ASP A 190 1.74 -6.03 -2.57
CA ASP A 190 3.13 -6.06 -2.11
C ASP A 190 3.31 -5.37 -0.76
N PHE A 191 2.77 -4.15 -0.65
CA PHE A 191 2.88 -3.38 0.59
C PHE A 191 2.20 -4.06 1.78
N ALA A 192 1.03 -4.65 1.54
CA ALA A 192 0.22 -5.27 2.59
C ALA A 192 0.72 -6.67 3.00
N THR A 193 1.57 -7.31 2.18
CA THR A 193 2.09 -8.67 2.40
C THR A 193 3.62 -8.74 2.51
N ASP A 194 4.28 -7.59 2.69
CA ASP A 194 5.76 -7.47 2.77
C ASP A 194 6.49 -8.06 1.54
N ARG A 195 5.91 -7.85 0.35
CA ARG A 195 6.50 -8.24 -0.95
C ARG A 195 7.00 -7.02 -1.71
N ILE A 196 7.73 -7.25 -2.81
CA ILE A 196 8.26 -6.17 -3.66
C ILE A 196 8.11 -6.46 -5.17
N SER A 197 7.78 -7.68 -5.55
CA SER A 197 7.80 -8.12 -6.95
C SER A 197 6.80 -7.38 -7.83
N GLY A 198 5.57 -7.18 -7.37
CA GLY A 198 4.54 -6.42 -8.08
C GLY A 198 4.91 -4.95 -8.25
N THR A 199 5.52 -4.35 -7.21
CA THR A 199 6.04 -2.99 -7.26
C THR A 199 7.17 -2.87 -8.27
N LEU A 200 8.15 -3.78 -8.24
CA LEU A 200 9.30 -3.74 -9.14
C LEU A 200 8.91 -3.94 -10.59
N ASN A 201 7.93 -4.79 -10.88
CA ASN A 201 7.43 -5.03 -12.23
C ASN A 201 6.72 -3.82 -12.85
N GLN A 202 6.28 -2.86 -12.04
CA GLN A 202 5.66 -1.61 -12.49
C GLN A 202 6.69 -0.51 -12.75
N LEU A 203 7.92 -0.67 -12.24
CA LEU A 203 8.96 0.31 -12.48
C LEU A 203 9.39 0.25 -13.95
N PRO A 204 9.52 1.40 -14.63
CA PRO A 204 10.08 1.42 -15.96
C PRO A 204 11.44 0.73 -15.91
N THR A 205 11.72 -0.11 -16.90
CA THR A 205 13.03 -0.73 -17.02
C THR A 205 14.07 0.40 -17.00
N LEU A 206 14.81 0.49 -15.90
CA LEU A 206 15.81 1.54 -15.65
C LEU A 206 16.96 1.50 -16.68
N SER A 207 16.85 0.59 -17.66
CA SER A 207 17.71 0.51 -18.84
C SER A 207 17.48 1.60 -19.87
N ASP A 208 16.34 2.34 -19.82
CA ASP A 208 15.98 3.35 -20.84
C ASP A 208 16.10 4.80 -20.37
N SER A 209 16.55 5.06 -19.15
CA SER A 209 16.98 6.43 -18.80
C SER A 209 18.30 6.73 -19.50
N THR A 210 18.19 6.86 -20.79
CA THR A 210 19.16 7.41 -21.71
C THR A 210 19.72 8.71 -21.15
N LEU A 211 20.98 8.68 -20.83
CA LEU A 211 21.94 9.66 -21.22
C LEU A 211 21.48 10.51 -22.42
N VAL A 212 20.78 11.61 -22.11
CA VAL A 212 20.77 12.77 -23.01
C VAL A 212 21.76 13.75 -22.42
N CYS A 213 22.96 13.70 -23.01
CA CYS A 213 24.00 14.74 -22.84
C CYS A 213 23.50 16.11 -23.29
#